data_ec61ec93b95f175ddb31ae4a0c3ae8fc
#
_entry.id   ec61ec93b95f175ddb31ae4a0c3ae8fc
#
_cell.length_a   1.000
_cell.length_b   1.000
_cell.length_c   1.000
_cell.angle_alpha   90.00
_cell.angle_beta   90.00
_cell.angle_gamma   90.00
#
_symmetry.space_group_name_H-M   'P 1'
#
loop_
_entity.id
_entity.type
_entity.pdbx_description
1 polymer ?
#
loop_
_entity_poly.entity_id
_entity_poly.type
_entity_poly.pdbx_seq_one_letter_code
_entity_poly.pdbx_strand_id
1 'polypeptide(L)'
;VRLPSIAGAVRPVSGGLLRGFSAQPVLWPSLDCWQAHPAVDLGAASGETAVCMRDGVVLSCVRDDLWGWHVAVRQTDGAVCTYSGLSCALVQAGQSVVRGQPLGDVMAAVPAESELGAHLHLSLYRDGEAAEPALPD
;
A
#
# COMPACT_ATOMS: atom_id res chain seq x y z
N VAL A 1 7.34 5.37 28.15
CA VAL A 1 5.95 4.98 27.86
C VAL A 1 5.72 4.92 26.38
N ARG A 2 5.23 3.81 25.92
CA ARG A 2 4.90 3.71 24.52
C ARG A 2 3.55 4.35 24.25
N LEU A 3 3.53 5.19 23.25
CA LEU A 3 2.29 5.73 22.73
C LEU A 3 1.48 4.63 22.04
N PRO A 4 0.17 4.83 21.88
CA PRO A 4 -0.66 3.85 21.21
C PRO A 4 -0.28 3.68 19.74
N SER A 5 -0.91 2.75 19.11
CA SER A 5 -0.56 2.16 17.83
C SER A 5 -0.19 3.09 16.68
N ILE A 6 -0.74 4.30 16.64
CA ILE A 6 -0.39 5.28 15.59
C ILE A 6 1.09 5.67 15.68
N ALA A 7 1.59 5.89 16.90
CA ALA A 7 2.99 6.19 17.08
C ALA A 7 3.93 5.02 16.77
N GLY A 8 3.38 3.81 16.69
CA GLY A 8 4.13 2.62 16.30
C GLY A 8 4.26 2.42 14.80
N ALA A 9 3.61 3.26 13.98
CA ALA A 9 3.66 3.15 12.54
C ALA A 9 4.70 4.12 11.94
N VAL A 10 5.21 3.78 10.77
CA VAL A 10 6.05 4.68 9.96
C VAL A 10 5.39 4.87 8.60
N ARG A 11 5.71 5.98 7.92
CA ARG A 11 5.22 6.22 6.57
C ARG A 11 5.85 5.20 5.61
N PRO A 12 5.06 4.60 4.72
CA PRO A 12 5.60 3.60 3.79
C PRO A 12 6.43 4.22 2.67
N VAL A 13 6.12 5.44 2.24
CA VAL A 13 6.84 6.22 1.22
C VAL A 13 6.84 7.69 1.62
N SER A 14 7.67 8.50 0.96
CA SER A 14 7.93 9.88 1.35
C SER A 14 6.88 10.89 0.91
N GLY A 15 6.15 10.60 -0.17
CA GLY A 15 5.24 11.58 -0.77
C GLY A 15 3.90 11.70 -0.06
N GLY A 16 3.16 12.74 -0.42
CA GLY A 16 1.84 13.00 0.14
C GLY A 16 0.72 12.25 -0.56
N LEU A 17 -0.49 12.45 -0.07
CA LEU A 17 -1.69 11.83 -0.62
C LEU A 17 -1.98 12.39 -2.01
N LEU A 18 -2.09 11.50 -3.00
CA LEU A 18 -2.48 11.85 -4.38
C LEU A 18 -3.95 11.54 -4.63
N ARG A 19 -4.46 10.46 -4.06
CA ARG A 19 -5.83 10.01 -4.26
C ARG A 19 -6.33 9.35 -2.98
N GLY A 20 -7.46 9.84 -2.50
CA GLY A 20 -8.02 9.39 -1.22
C GLY A 20 -8.88 8.13 -1.35
N PHE A 21 -9.20 7.56 -0.20
CA PHE A 21 -10.13 6.46 -0.08
C PHE A 21 -11.54 6.93 -0.45
N SER A 22 -12.27 6.13 -1.25
CA SER A 22 -13.66 6.39 -1.58
C SER A 22 -14.44 5.08 -1.64
N ALA A 23 -15.48 4.97 -0.81
CA ALA A 23 -16.44 3.88 -0.89
C ALA A 23 -17.44 4.09 -2.02
N GLN A 24 -17.57 5.32 -2.51
CA GLN A 24 -18.43 5.68 -3.63
C GLN A 24 -17.69 5.55 -4.95
N PRO A 25 -18.39 5.28 -6.08
CA PRO A 25 -17.74 5.22 -7.37
C PRO A 25 -17.06 6.55 -7.73
N VAL A 26 -15.82 6.46 -8.20
CA VAL A 26 -15.05 7.57 -8.77
C VAL A 26 -14.52 7.12 -10.12
N LEU A 27 -14.17 8.09 -10.97
CA LEU A 27 -13.62 7.79 -12.29
C LEU A 27 -12.18 7.28 -12.14
N TRP A 28 -11.89 6.19 -12.83
CA TRP A 28 -10.53 5.65 -12.99
C TRP A 28 -10.09 5.93 -14.43
N PRO A 29 -9.37 7.04 -14.69
CA PRO A 29 -9.06 7.43 -16.06
C PRO A 29 -8.30 6.38 -16.87
N SER A 30 -7.33 5.70 -16.26
CA SER A 30 -6.53 4.68 -16.96
C SER A 30 -7.34 3.45 -17.33
N LEU A 31 -8.45 3.18 -16.63
CA LEU A 31 -9.33 2.04 -16.88
C LEU A 31 -10.64 2.42 -17.55
N ASP A 32 -10.87 3.74 -17.70
CA ASP A 32 -12.08 4.30 -18.30
C ASP A 32 -13.37 3.70 -17.69
N CYS A 33 -13.42 3.69 -16.37
CA CYS A 33 -14.56 3.13 -15.65
C CYS A 33 -14.79 3.88 -14.34
N TRP A 34 -16.00 3.70 -13.79
CA TRP A 34 -16.38 4.24 -12.49
C TRP A 34 -16.48 3.11 -11.48
N GLN A 35 -15.70 3.20 -10.42
CA GLN A 35 -15.72 2.22 -9.33
C GLN A 35 -15.17 2.85 -8.05
N ALA A 36 -15.41 2.19 -6.92
CA ALA A 36 -14.85 2.64 -5.65
C ALA A 36 -13.31 2.63 -5.70
N HIS A 37 -12.70 3.43 -4.85
CA HIS A 37 -11.25 3.45 -4.63
C HIS A 37 -11.00 3.09 -3.16
N PRO A 38 -11.00 1.78 -2.81
CA PRO A 38 -10.90 1.34 -1.41
C PRO A 38 -9.44 1.30 -0.94
N ALA A 39 -8.71 2.39 -1.17
CA ALA A 39 -7.29 2.51 -0.89
C ALA A 39 -6.89 3.98 -0.87
N VAL A 40 -5.64 4.25 -0.49
CA VAL A 40 -5.04 5.58 -0.68
C VAL A 40 -3.84 5.44 -1.60
N ASP A 41 -3.60 6.46 -2.43
CA ASP A 41 -2.42 6.53 -3.30
C ASP A 41 -1.49 7.61 -2.77
N LEU A 42 -0.25 7.21 -2.51
CA LEU A 42 0.78 8.07 -1.93
C LEU A 42 1.88 8.31 -2.96
N GLY A 43 2.22 9.56 -3.19
CA GLY A 43 3.30 9.92 -4.11
C GLY A 43 4.63 9.35 -3.68
N ALA A 44 5.45 8.98 -4.66
CA ALA A 44 6.77 8.45 -4.41
C ALA A 44 7.67 8.77 -5.61
N ALA A 45 8.99 8.75 -5.40
CA ALA A 45 9.92 8.79 -6.50
C ALA A 45 9.94 7.42 -7.18
N SER A 46 10.18 7.40 -8.50
CA SER A 46 10.39 6.15 -9.23
C SER A 46 11.58 5.40 -8.62
N GLY A 47 11.38 4.13 -8.26
CA GLY A 47 12.39 3.32 -7.63
C GLY A 47 12.55 3.53 -6.13
N GLU A 48 11.76 4.42 -5.52
CA GLU A 48 11.78 4.59 -4.07
C GLU A 48 11.40 3.28 -3.38
N THR A 49 12.08 2.92 -2.30
CA THR A 49 11.78 1.71 -1.55
C THR A 49 10.60 1.96 -0.62
N ALA A 50 9.53 1.18 -0.79
CA ALA A 50 8.41 1.19 0.13
C ALA A 50 8.75 0.31 1.34
N VAL A 51 8.43 0.80 2.53
CA VAL A 51 8.73 0.12 3.78
C VAL A 51 7.46 -0.27 4.51
N CYS A 52 7.56 -1.30 5.35
CA CYS A 52 6.45 -1.79 6.14
C CYS A 52 6.04 -0.75 7.20
N MET A 53 4.75 -0.45 7.28
CA MET A 53 4.26 0.56 8.23
C MET A 53 4.29 0.07 9.67
N ARG A 54 3.96 -1.21 9.89
CA ARG A 54 3.83 -1.83 11.21
C ARG A 54 4.35 -3.25 11.16
N ASP A 55 4.75 -3.76 12.32
CA ASP A 55 5.16 -5.16 12.45
C ASP A 55 4.03 -6.10 12.01
N GLY A 56 4.40 -7.23 11.42
CA GLY A 56 3.45 -8.23 10.98
C GLY A 56 4.08 -9.42 10.31
N VAL A 57 3.25 -10.15 9.57
CA VAL A 57 3.66 -11.32 8.79
C VAL A 57 3.18 -11.16 7.37
N VAL A 58 4.05 -11.41 6.41
CA VAL A 58 3.71 -11.36 4.99
C VAL A 58 2.77 -12.52 4.66
N LEU A 59 1.57 -12.20 4.18
CA LEU A 59 0.59 -13.21 3.76
C LEU A 59 0.82 -13.67 2.34
N SER A 60 1.15 -12.73 1.44
CA SER A 60 1.31 -13.03 0.02
C SER A 60 2.19 -12.00 -0.66
N CYS A 61 2.87 -12.44 -1.72
CA CYS A 61 3.55 -11.60 -2.68
C CYS A 61 3.12 -12.10 -4.05
N VAL A 62 2.27 -11.34 -4.74
CA VAL A 62 1.74 -11.72 -6.04
C VAL A 62 1.92 -10.58 -7.03
N ARG A 63 2.00 -10.92 -8.32
CA ARG A 63 2.20 -9.94 -9.38
C ARG A 63 1.10 -10.06 -10.42
N ASP A 64 0.63 -8.92 -10.91
CA ASP A 64 -0.24 -8.86 -12.08
C ASP A 64 0.17 -7.69 -12.99
N ASP A 65 -0.40 -7.66 -14.20
CA ASP A 65 0.02 -6.69 -15.22
C ASP A 65 -0.58 -5.29 -15.00
N LEU A 66 -1.62 -5.15 -14.20
CA LEU A 66 -2.24 -3.85 -13.92
C LEU A 66 -1.59 -3.11 -12.76
N TRP A 67 -1.07 -3.85 -11.78
CA TRP A 67 -0.61 -3.28 -10.51
C TRP A 67 0.86 -3.54 -10.19
N GLY A 68 1.53 -4.43 -10.94
CA GLY A 68 2.84 -4.91 -10.57
C GLY A 68 2.76 -5.87 -9.38
N TRP A 69 3.70 -5.76 -8.45
CA TRP A 69 3.71 -6.60 -7.27
C TRP A 69 2.81 -6.05 -6.17
N HIS A 70 2.11 -6.96 -5.50
CA HIS A 70 1.33 -6.71 -4.30
C HIS A 70 1.99 -7.46 -3.14
N VAL A 71 2.27 -6.77 -2.06
CA VAL A 71 2.75 -7.39 -0.82
C VAL A 71 1.69 -7.17 0.24
N ALA A 72 1.06 -8.24 0.70
CA ALA A 72 0.03 -8.18 1.74
C ALA A 72 0.64 -8.58 3.08
N VAL A 73 0.46 -7.74 4.10
CA VAL A 73 1.00 -7.94 5.44
C VAL A 73 -0.15 -7.97 6.43
N ARG A 74 -0.27 -9.07 7.20
CA ARG A 74 -1.14 -9.09 8.36
C ARG A 74 -0.41 -8.43 9.52
N GLN A 75 -0.92 -7.30 9.95
CA GLN A 75 -0.36 -6.54 11.07
C GLN A 75 -0.70 -7.22 12.41
N THR A 76 0.03 -6.85 13.46
CA THR A 76 -0.20 -7.42 14.80
C THR A 76 -1.59 -7.12 15.34
N ASP A 77 -2.25 -6.06 14.85
CA ASP A 77 -3.64 -5.75 15.21
C ASP A 77 -4.68 -6.56 14.43
N GLY A 78 -4.24 -7.46 13.54
CA GLY A 78 -5.10 -8.31 12.75
C GLY A 78 -5.53 -7.73 11.40
N ALA A 79 -5.32 -6.45 11.16
CA ALA A 79 -5.64 -5.84 9.87
C ALA A 79 -4.65 -6.30 8.79
N VAL A 80 -5.13 -6.41 7.56
CA VAL A 80 -4.29 -6.75 6.40
C VAL A 80 -4.04 -5.50 5.59
N CYS A 81 -2.77 -5.10 5.51
CA CYS A 81 -2.33 -3.96 4.72
C CYS A 81 -1.64 -4.46 3.47
N THR A 82 -2.12 -4.03 2.29
CA THR A 82 -1.54 -4.44 1.00
C THR A 82 -0.88 -3.26 0.32
N TYR A 83 0.38 -3.46 -0.04
CA TYR A 83 1.25 -2.50 -0.70
C TYR A 83 1.33 -2.89 -2.17
N SER A 84 0.79 -2.07 -3.06
CA SER A 84 0.71 -2.37 -4.50
C SER A 84 1.39 -1.29 -5.32
N GLY A 85 1.69 -1.61 -6.58
CA GLY A 85 2.40 -0.68 -7.46
C GLY A 85 3.91 -0.84 -7.33
N LEU A 86 4.37 -2.03 -6.98
CA LEU A 86 5.79 -2.31 -6.78
C LEU A 86 6.38 -3.01 -8.00
N SER A 87 7.62 -2.62 -8.37
CA SER A 87 8.35 -3.28 -9.47
C SER A 87 8.99 -4.59 -9.04
N CYS A 88 9.17 -4.78 -7.73
CA CYS A 88 9.74 -6.01 -7.17
C CYS A 88 9.20 -6.23 -5.77
N ALA A 89 9.28 -7.48 -5.30
CA ALA A 89 9.03 -7.83 -3.91
C ALA A 89 10.35 -8.23 -3.26
N LEU A 90 10.66 -7.64 -2.11
CA LEU A 90 11.88 -7.88 -1.35
C LEU A 90 11.67 -8.85 -0.20
N VAL A 91 10.46 -9.37 -0.05
CA VAL A 91 10.04 -10.30 1.02
C VAL A 91 9.27 -11.47 0.41
N GLN A 92 9.02 -12.48 1.22
CA GLN A 92 8.30 -13.69 0.81
C GLN A 92 7.12 -13.95 1.74
N ALA A 93 6.13 -14.65 1.23
CA ALA A 93 4.99 -15.10 2.03
C ALA A 93 5.49 -15.93 3.24
N GLY A 94 4.90 -15.67 4.40
CA GLY A 94 5.28 -16.32 5.65
C GLY A 94 6.39 -15.61 6.43
N GLN A 95 7.07 -14.66 5.83
CA GLN A 95 8.16 -13.93 6.47
C GLN A 95 7.62 -12.94 7.50
N SER A 96 8.21 -12.92 8.69
CA SER A 96 7.95 -11.88 9.68
C SER A 96 8.66 -10.60 9.27
N VAL A 97 7.97 -9.48 9.39
CA VAL A 97 8.49 -8.16 9.03
C VAL A 97 8.28 -7.19 10.19
N VAL A 98 9.17 -6.22 10.30
CA VAL A 98 9.06 -5.15 11.30
C VAL A 98 8.82 -3.82 10.59
N ARG A 99 8.26 -2.86 11.30
CA ARG A 99 8.06 -1.51 10.76
C ARG A 99 9.39 -0.97 10.23
N GLY A 100 9.33 -0.30 9.08
CA GLY A 100 10.50 0.25 8.42
C GLY A 100 11.26 -0.75 7.55
N GLN A 101 10.88 -2.02 7.56
CA GLN A 101 11.55 -3.02 6.74
C GLN A 101 11.16 -2.85 5.27
N PRO A 102 12.14 -2.85 4.34
CA PRO A 102 11.84 -2.76 2.91
C PRO A 102 10.94 -3.89 2.41
N LEU A 103 9.91 -3.54 1.65
CA LEU A 103 8.96 -4.51 1.06
C LEU A 103 9.12 -4.63 -0.44
N GLY A 104 9.50 -3.57 -1.12
CA GLY A 104 9.66 -3.53 -2.56
C GLY A 104 9.91 -2.12 -3.04
N ASP A 105 10.25 -1.96 -4.31
CA ASP A 105 10.52 -0.67 -4.92
C ASP A 105 9.32 -0.21 -5.74
N VAL A 106 9.03 1.09 -5.68
CA VAL A 106 7.90 1.69 -6.39
C VAL A 106 8.16 1.73 -7.89
N MET A 107 7.15 1.33 -8.68
CA MET A 107 7.19 1.40 -10.15
C MET A 107 7.21 2.86 -10.63
N ALA A 108 7.80 3.08 -11.81
CA ALA A 108 7.76 4.38 -12.46
C ALA A 108 6.33 4.79 -12.83
N ALA A 109 5.49 3.82 -13.21
CA ALA A 109 4.09 4.04 -13.52
C ALA A 109 3.33 2.75 -13.26
N VAL A 110 2.16 2.87 -12.61
CA VAL A 110 1.27 1.74 -12.34
C VAL A 110 0.20 1.73 -13.43
N PRO A 111 0.10 0.70 -14.28
CA PRO A 111 -0.83 0.72 -15.41
C PRO A 111 -2.28 1.03 -15.01
N ALA A 112 -2.78 0.48 -13.90
CA ALA A 112 -4.15 0.74 -13.44
C ALA A 112 -4.39 2.20 -13.04
N GLU A 113 -3.34 2.94 -12.68
CA GLU A 113 -3.41 4.33 -12.21
C GLU A 113 -2.26 5.16 -12.80
N SER A 114 -1.99 4.98 -14.09
CA SER A 114 -0.82 5.58 -14.75
C SER A 114 -0.81 7.11 -14.75
N GLU A 115 -1.99 7.74 -14.63
CA GLU A 115 -2.13 9.20 -14.56
C GLU A 115 -1.52 9.80 -13.31
N LEU A 116 -1.28 9.01 -12.28
CA LEU A 116 -0.71 9.49 -11.02
C LEU A 116 0.82 9.51 -11.01
N GLY A 117 1.47 8.91 -12.03
CA GLY A 117 2.92 8.72 -12.02
C GLY A 117 3.36 7.70 -10.98
N ALA A 118 4.60 7.81 -10.50
CA ALA A 118 5.12 6.90 -9.49
C ALA A 118 4.38 7.12 -8.16
N HIS A 119 3.82 6.06 -7.60
CA HIS A 119 3.08 6.12 -6.35
C HIS A 119 2.91 4.73 -5.75
N LEU A 120 2.60 4.69 -4.46
CA LEU A 120 2.22 3.47 -3.75
C LEU A 120 0.70 3.44 -3.59
N HIS A 121 0.09 2.33 -3.99
CA HIS A 121 -1.33 2.07 -3.75
C HIS A 121 -1.43 1.22 -2.48
N LEU A 122 -2.07 1.76 -1.45
CA LEU A 122 -2.10 1.17 -0.12
C LEU A 122 -3.54 0.90 0.30
N SER A 123 -3.87 -0.37 0.54
CA SER A 123 -5.20 -0.77 1.02
C SER A 123 -5.11 -1.38 2.41
N LEU A 124 -6.19 -1.25 3.18
CA LEU A 124 -6.32 -1.81 4.52
C LEU A 124 -7.65 -2.52 4.63
N TYR A 125 -7.62 -3.76 5.11
CA TYR A 125 -8.83 -4.54 5.37
C TYR A 125 -8.87 -4.99 6.83
N ARG A 126 -10.02 -4.77 7.48
CA ARG A 126 -10.30 -5.26 8.84
C ARG A 126 -11.52 -6.16 8.76
N ASP A 127 -11.37 -7.41 9.23
CA ASP A 127 -12.46 -8.39 9.23
C ASP A 127 -13.12 -8.53 7.85
N GLY A 128 -12.31 -8.49 6.79
CA GLY A 128 -12.77 -8.63 5.42
C GLY A 128 -13.36 -7.39 4.79
N GLU A 129 -13.43 -6.27 5.50
CA GLU A 129 -13.98 -5.01 5.00
C GLU A 129 -12.88 -3.98 4.77
N ALA A 130 -12.99 -3.26 3.65
CA ALA A 130 -12.05 -2.19 3.34
C ALA A 130 -12.20 -1.05 4.33
N ALA A 131 -11.07 -0.53 4.80
CA ALA A 131 -11.00 0.62 5.70
C ALA A 131 -10.00 1.63 5.16
N GLU A 132 -10.17 2.90 5.52
CA GLU A 132 -9.21 3.92 5.14
C GLU A 132 -7.94 3.73 5.94
N PRO A 133 -6.77 3.58 5.29
CA PRO A 133 -5.51 3.48 6.00
C PRO A 133 -5.21 4.76 6.79
N ALA A 134 -4.87 4.61 8.07
CA ALA A 134 -4.38 5.73 8.87
C ALA A 134 -2.87 5.85 8.68
N LEU A 135 -2.42 7.04 8.35
CA LEU A 135 -1.02 7.33 8.09
C LEU A 135 -0.43 8.14 9.23
N PRO A 136 0.79 7.83 9.66
CA PRO A 136 1.49 8.70 10.61
C PRO A 136 1.87 10.00 9.92
N ASP A 137 1.99 11.03 10.71
CA ASP A 137 2.43 12.36 10.24
C ASP A 137 3.87 12.35 9.75
#